data_7f298af49f91b58481e0cbda343b233f
#
_entry.id   7f298af49f91b58481e0cbda343b233f
#
_cell.length_a   1.000
_cell.length_b   1.000
_cell.length_c   1.000
_cell.angle_alpha   90.00
_cell.angle_beta   90.00
_cell.angle_gamma   90.00
#
_symmetry.space_group_name_H-M   'P 1'
#
loop_
_entity.id
_entity.type
_entity.pdbx_description
1 polymer ?
#
loop_
_entity_poly.entity_id
_entity_poly.type
_entity_poly.pdbx_seq_one_letter_code
_entity_poly.pdbx_strand_id
1 'polypeptide(L)'
;MATPFSTLSAIPNACQPLPGIVTGGQPTEAQLEAFRAAGGDAVLDIRAPSEPRPLDERTVTERLGLDYTVIPVAAGTLDDETMDQILDAVRQAQGRMLLFHCASGNRVGAALIPHFVLDQGMEEQDAVAQAVRVGLKSPELMAWGMEYARRHRGDQP
;
A
#
# COMPACT_ATOMS: atom_id res chain seq x y z
N MET A 1 13.16 -10.69 19.10
CA MET A 1 13.40 -10.22 17.73
C MET A 1 12.36 -9.18 17.36
N ALA A 2 12.80 -8.03 16.87
CA ALA A 2 11.88 -6.98 16.45
C ALA A 2 11.12 -7.41 15.20
N THR A 3 9.80 -7.12 15.14
CA THR A 3 9.01 -7.32 13.93
C THR A 3 9.35 -6.18 12.94
N PRO A 4 9.13 -6.38 11.62
CA PRO A 4 9.30 -5.30 10.65
C PRO A 4 8.53 -4.04 11.04
N PHE A 5 7.31 -4.19 11.56
CA PHE A 5 6.51 -3.03 11.95
C PHE A 5 7.17 -2.22 13.08
N SER A 6 7.67 -2.90 14.13
CA SER A 6 8.28 -2.16 15.24
C SER A 6 9.55 -1.43 14.79
N THR A 7 10.31 -1.98 13.84
CA THR A 7 11.48 -1.34 13.25
C THR A 7 11.09 -0.13 12.41
N LEU A 8 9.92 -0.20 11.76
CA LEU A 8 9.49 0.77 10.75
C LEU A 8 8.49 1.79 11.27
N SER A 9 8.22 1.81 12.58
CA SER A 9 7.22 2.71 13.16
C SER A 9 7.52 4.20 12.95
N ALA A 10 8.75 4.55 12.58
CA ALA A 10 9.13 5.94 12.29
C ALA A 10 8.68 6.42 10.90
N ILE A 11 8.26 5.52 10.00
CA ILE A 11 7.69 5.92 8.71
C ILE A 11 6.38 6.68 8.99
N PRO A 12 6.12 7.82 8.31
CA PRO A 12 4.90 8.58 8.56
C PRO A 12 3.64 7.71 8.44
N ASN A 13 2.80 7.75 9.45
CA ASN A 13 1.56 6.99 9.53
C ASN A 13 1.74 5.47 9.35
N ALA A 14 2.87 4.93 9.82
CA ALA A 14 3.16 3.51 9.69
C ALA A 14 2.07 2.65 10.34
N CYS A 15 1.67 1.60 9.63
CA CYS A 15 0.64 0.67 10.07
C CYS A 15 0.96 -0.71 9.51
N GLN A 16 0.48 -1.75 10.17
CA GLN A 16 0.58 -3.12 9.66
C GLN A 16 -0.81 -3.74 9.67
N PRO A 17 -1.63 -3.43 8.66
CA PRO A 17 -3.02 -3.91 8.64
C PRO A 17 -3.15 -5.42 8.46
N LEU A 18 -2.13 -6.05 7.89
CA LEU A 18 -2.07 -7.50 7.68
C LEU A 18 -0.64 -7.96 7.95
N PRO A 19 -0.42 -9.23 8.35
CA PRO A 19 0.92 -9.69 8.73
C PRO A 19 2.03 -9.48 7.70
N GLY A 20 1.70 -9.56 6.42
CA GLY A 20 2.69 -9.41 5.34
C GLY A 20 2.76 -8.03 4.72
N ILE A 21 2.01 -7.05 5.21
CA ILE A 21 1.93 -5.73 4.61
C ILE A 21 2.17 -4.65 5.65
N VAL A 22 3.22 -3.86 5.44
CA VAL A 22 3.47 -2.63 6.20
C VAL A 22 3.08 -1.46 5.29
N THR A 23 2.33 -0.51 5.82
CA THR A 23 1.86 0.64 5.06
C THR A 23 2.36 1.94 5.68
N GLY A 24 2.36 3.01 4.88
CA GLY A 24 2.75 4.32 5.41
C GLY A 24 2.90 5.38 4.34
N GLY A 25 3.45 6.51 4.74
CA GLY A 25 3.85 7.58 3.85
C GLY A 25 5.23 7.31 3.26
N GLN A 26 5.82 8.36 2.67
CA GLN A 26 7.10 8.23 1.98
C GLN A 26 8.22 7.82 2.95
N PRO A 27 8.88 6.67 2.72
CA PRO A 27 10.02 6.29 3.55
C PRO A 27 11.29 7.03 3.15
N THR A 28 12.22 7.15 4.10
CA THR A 28 13.58 7.61 3.84
C THR A 28 14.46 6.44 3.40
N GLU A 29 15.66 6.75 2.92
CA GLU A 29 16.64 5.71 2.57
C GLU A 29 16.96 4.83 3.78
N ALA A 30 17.18 5.44 4.97
CA ALA A 30 17.45 4.68 6.19
C ALA A 30 16.28 3.75 6.55
N GLN A 31 15.05 4.19 6.33
CA GLN A 31 13.87 3.36 6.60
C GLN A 31 13.75 2.19 5.62
N LEU A 32 14.11 2.40 4.35
CA LEU A 32 14.15 1.31 3.37
C LEU A 32 15.23 0.29 3.74
N GLU A 33 16.40 0.75 4.19
CA GLU A 33 17.46 -0.13 4.67
C GLU A 33 16.98 -0.95 5.87
N ALA A 34 16.29 -0.32 6.81
CA ALA A 34 15.74 -1.00 7.99
C ALA A 34 14.68 -2.03 7.57
N PHE A 35 13.85 -1.69 6.59
CA PHE A 35 12.84 -2.61 6.07
C PHE A 35 13.49 -3.87 5.48
N ARG A 36 14.52 -3.68 4.65
CA ARG A 36 15.25 -4.81 4.07
C ARG A 36 15.91 -5.66 5.16
N ALA A 37 16.56 -5.01 6.12
CA ALA A 37 17.23 -5.71 7.23
C ALA A 37 16.24 -6.52 8.08
N ALA A 38 14.99 -6.07 8.19
CA ALA A 38 13.96 -6.75 8.97
C ALA A 38 13.25 -7.87 8.19
N GLY A 39 13.70 -8.17 6.97
CA GLY A 39 13.11 -9.24 6.15
C GLY A 39 12.21 -8.76 5.03
N GLY A 40 12.21 -7.46 4.74
CA GLY A 40 11.40 -6.91 3.66
C GLY A 40 11.83 -7.43 2.29
N ASP A 41 10.86 -7.61 1.40
CA ASP A 41 11.08 -8.19 0.07
C ASP A 41 10.71 -7.26 -1.07
N ALA A 42 9.64 -6.48 -0.92
CA ALA A 42 9.09 -5.71 -2.02
C ALA A 42 8.55 -4.36 -1.54
N VAL A 43 8.55 -3.38 -2.44
CA VAL A 43 8.02 -2.04 -2.19
C VAL A 43 7.04 -1.70 -3.31
N LEU A 44 5.84 -1.27 -2.93
CA LEU A 44 4.84 -0.78 -3.87
C LEU A 44 4.61 0.70 -3.57
N ASP A 45 4.95 1.55 -4.54
CA ASP A 45 4.88 3.01 -4.45
C ASP A 45 3.76 3.49 -5.36
N ILE A 46 2.73 4.12 -4.79
CA ILE A 46 1.62 4.63 -5.60
C ILE A 46 1.57 6.16 -5.66
N ARG A 47 2.73 6.81 -5.45
CA ARG A 47 2.85 8.25 -5.63
C ARG A 47 2.94 8.61 -7.11
N ALA A 48 2.43 9.79 -7.44
CA ALA A 48 2.55 10.31 -8.80
C ALA A 48 3.99 10.78 -9.06
N PRO A 49 4.50 10.66 -10.31
CA PRO A 49 5.87 11.10 -10.62
C PRO A 49 6.13 12.58 -10.36
N SER A 50 5.10 13.42 -10.41
CA SER A 50 5.20 14.85 -10.19
C SER A 50 5.38 15.24 -8.73
N GLU A 51 5.17 14.32 -7.79
CA GLU A 51 5.31 14.62 -6.37
C GLU A 51 6.79 14.71 -6.00
N PRO A 52 7.15 15.63 -5.08
CA PRO A 52 8.54 15.73 -4.62
C PRO A 52 9.01 14.42 -3.98
N ARG A 53 10.24 14.02 -4.27
CA ARG A 53 10.81 12.80 -3.70
C ARG A 53 12.09 13.13 -2.96
N PRO A 54 12.24 12.67 -1.71
CA PRO A 54 13.44 12.94 -0.92
C PRO A 54 14.64 12.09 -1.34
N LEU A 55 14.42 11.09 -2.21
CA LEU A 55 15.47 10.15 -2.60
C LEU A 55 15.15 9.55 -3.97
N ASP A 56 16.17 8.97 -4.61
CA ASP A 56 15.96 8.15 -5.81
C ASP A 56 15.62 6.73 -5.35
N GLU A 57 14.31 6.49 -5.15
CA GLU A 57 13.83 5.26 -4.53
C GLU A 57 14.13 4.03 -5.38
N ARG A 58 14.05 4.16 -6.69
CA ARG A 58 14.36 3.05 -7.61
C ARG A 58 15.82 2.59 -7.42
N THR A 59 16.75 3.54 -7.38
CA THR A 59 18.16 3.22 -7.18
C THR A 59 18.40 2.60 -5.81
N VAL A 60 17.80 3.16 -4.77
CA VAL A 60 17.96 2.64 -3.40
C VAL A 60 17.40 1.22 -3.29
N THR A 61 16.20 0.98 -3.82
CA THR A 61 15.59 -0.35 -3.76
C THR A 61 16.38 -1.39 -4.54
N GLU A 62 16.91 -1.01 -5.70
CA GLU A 62 17.79 -1.91 -6.48
C GLU A 62 19.03 -2.29 -5.68
N ARG A 63 19.69 -1.31 -5.08
CA ARG A 63 20.88 -1.54 -4.26
C ARG A 63 20.59 -2.49 -3.11
N LEU A 64 19.39 -2.39 -2.53
CA LEU A 64 19.00 -3.21 -1.37
C LEU A 64 18.44 -4.59 -1.76
N GLY A 65 18.26 -4.85 -3.04
CA GLY A 65 17.68 -6.11 -3.49
C GLY A 65 16.17 -6.22 -3.26
N LEU A 66 15.48 -5.07 -3.16
CA LEU A 66 14.03 -5.02 -3.02
C LEU A 66 13.38 -4.93 -4.39
N ASP A 67 12.30 -5.67 -4.60
CA ASP A 67 11.48 -5.52 -5.80
C ASP A 67 10.68 -4.22 -5.66
N TYR A 68 10.79 -3.33 -6.63
CA TYR A 68 10.18 -2.02 -6.58
C TYR A 68 9.18 -1.84 -7.73
N THR A 69 7.93 -1.58 -7.38
CA THR A 69 6.85 -1.35 -8.35
C THR A 69 6.24 0.02 -8.11
N VAL A 70 6.05 0.79 -9.18
CA VAL A 70 5.41 2.10 -9.13
C VAL A 70 4.11 2.04 -9.92
N ILE A 71 3.00 2.40 -9.28
CA ILE A 71 1.69 2.52 -9.93
C ILE A 71 1.12 3.87 -9.52
N PRO A 72 1.24 4.90 -10.36
CA PRO A 72 0.82 6.25 -9.98
C PRO A 72 -0.68 6.36 -9.71
N VAL A 73 -1.02 6.94 -8.56
CA VAL A 73 -2.41 7.24 -8.20
C VAL A 73 -2.54 8.75 -8.00
N ALA A 74 -3.39 9.35 -8.82
CA ALA A 74 -3.69 10.77 -8.77
C ALA A 74 -5.17 10.95 -9.13
N ALA A 75 -5.69 12.18 -9.02
CA ALA A 75 -7.11 12.44 -9.27
C ALA A 75 -7.59 11.92 -10.63
N GLY A 76 -6.73 11.97 -11.66
CA GLY A 76 -7.10 11.51 -13.00
C GLY A 76 -6.98 10.01 -13.23
N THR A 77 -6.51 9.24 -12.26
CA THR A 77 -6.30 7.80 -12.40
C THR A 77 -7.05 6.98 -11.33
N LEU A 78 -8.15 7.51 -10.81
CA LEU A 78 -9.02 6.78 -9.89
C LEU A 78 -9.98 5.91 -10.70
N ASP A 79 -9.44 4.90 -11.37
CA ASP A 79 -10.19 4.03 -12.25
C ASP A 79 -9.91 2.56 -11.94
N ASP A 80 -10.66 1.67 -12.61
CA ASP A 80 -10.55 0.23 -12.37
C ASP A 80 -9.21 -0.32 -12.85
N GLU A 81 -8.67 0.20 -13.96
CA GLU A 81 -7.39 -0.27 -14.49
C GLU A 81 -6.27 -0.06 -13.48
N THR A 82 -6.23 1.12 -12.87
CA THR A 82 -5.23 1.43 -11.84
C THR A 82 -5.40 0.52 -10.63
N MET A 83 -6.66 0.32 -10.19
CA MET A 83 -6.93 -0.59 -9.07
C MET A 83 -6.54 -2.02 -9.39
N ASP A 84 -6.83 -2.50 -10.60
CA ASP A 84 -6.44 -3.84 -11.04
C ASP A 84 -4.93 -4.05 -10.92
N GLN A 85 -4.14 -3.06 -11.36
CA GLN A 85 -2.68 -3.13 -11.27
C GLN A 85 -2.21 -3.18 -9.82
N ILE A 86 -2.82 -2.38 -8.95
CA ILE A 86 -2.45 -2.37 -7.52
C ILE A 86 -2.76 -3.73 -6.89
N LEU A 87 -3.97 -4.26 -7.14
CA LEU A 87 -4.36 -5.54 -6.56
C LEU A 87 -3.49 -6.68 -7.07
N ASP A 88 -3.10 -6.66 -8.35
CA ASP A 88 -2.17 -7.65 -8.88
C ASP A 88 -0.84 -7.61 -8.14
N ALA A 89 -0.30 -6.40 -7.91
CA ALA A 89 0.97 -6.25 -7.19
C ALA A 89 0.87 -6.74 -5.75
N VAL A 90 -0.23 -6.43 -5.06
CA VAL A 90 -0.45 -6.89 -3.69
C VAL A 90 -0.56 -8.41 -3.63
N ARG A 91 -1.30 -9.00 -4.58
CA ARG A 91 -1.49 -10.46 -4.65
C ARG A 91 -0.19 -11.18 -4.98
N GLN A 92 0.64 -10.62 -5.85
CA GLN A 92 1.93 -11.21 -6.19
C GLN A 92 2.90 -11.16 -5.01
N ALA A 93 2.69 -10.25 -4.06
CA ALA A 93 3.51 -10.16 -2.85
C ALA A 93 3.06 -11.11 -1.74
N GLN A 94 2.05 -11.92 -1.95
CA GLN A 94 1.57 -12.89 -0.96
C GLN A 94 2.70 -13.84 -0.56
N GLY A 95 2.86 -14.06 0.75
CA GLY A 95 3.94 -14.88 1.27
C GLY A 95 5.26 -14.14 1.41
N ARG A 96 5.30 -12.86 1.01
CA ARG A 96 6.47 -12.00 1.11
C ARG A 96 6.13 -10.81 2.01
N MET A 97 7.13 -10.03 2.40
CA MET A 97 6.92 -8.81 3.20
C MET A 97 6.93 -7.61 2.26
N LEU A 98 5.79 -6.93 2.19
CA LEU A 98 5.55 -5.78 1.31
C LEU A 98 5.49 -4.49 2.11
N LEU A 99 6.21 -3.47 1.65
CA LEU A 99 6.01 -2.09 2.10
C LEU A 99 5.19 -1.38 1.02
N PHE A 100 3.98 -0.96 1.38
CA PHE A 100 3.03 -0.33 0.47
C PHE A 100 2.85 1.12 0.91
N HIS A 101 3.33 2.08 0.12
CA HIS A 101 3.33 3.47 0.57
C HIS A 101 2.85 4.45 -0.50
N CYS A 102 2.44 5.63 -0.03
CA CYS A 102 2.21 6.82 -0.83
C CYS A 102 2.88 7.99 -0.10
N ALA A 103 2.30 9.19 -0.10
CA ALA A 103 2.89 10.31 0.64
C ALA A 103 2.58 10.24 2.14
N SER A 104 1.36 9.83 2.51
CA SER A 104 0.89 9.85 3.90
C SER A 104 0.03 8.65 4.31
N GLY A 105 -0.17 7.68 3.43
CA GLY A 105 -1.03 6.53 3.70
C GLY A 105 -2.48 6.68 3.24
N ASN A 106 -2.89 7.88 2.81
CA ASN A 106 -4.27 8.15 2.40
C ASN A 106 -4.69 7.32 1.18
N ARG A 107 -3.90 7.35 0.11
CA ARG A 107 -4.18 6.56 -1.10
C ARG A 107 -4.05 5.07 -0.86
N VAL A 108 -3.08 4.69 -0.04
CA VAL A 108 -2.85 3.28 0.31
C VAL A 108 -4.06 2.71 1.02
N GLY A 109 -4.64 3.45 1.97
CA GLY A 109 -5.84 3.00 2.68
C GLY A 109 -6.98 2.70 1.72
N ALA A 110 -7.25 3.63 0.80
CA ALA A 110 -8.32 3.46 -0.18
C ALA A 110 -8.05 2.25 -1.09
N ALA A 111 -6.82 2.09 -1.56
CA ALA A 111 -6.45 1.01 -2.46
C ALA A 111 -6.54 -0.37 -1.80
N LEU A 112 -6.41 -0.43 -0.48
CA LEU A 112 -6.52 -1.70 0.25
C LEU A 112 -7.96 -2.12 0.54
N ILE A 113 -8.96 -1.23 0.40
CA ILE A 113 -10.35 -1.61 0.64
C ILE A 113 -10.76 -2.82 -0.21
N PRO A 114 -10.52 -2.84 -1.53
CA PRO A 114 -10.86 -4.01 -2.33
C PRO A 114 -10.12 -5.28 -1.88
N HIS A 115 -8.85 -5.16 -1.50
CA HIS A 115 -8.09 -6.30 -1.02
C HIS A 115 -8.72 -6.88 0.25
N PHE A 116 -9.10 -6.01 1.19
CA PHE A 116 -9.72 -6.44 2.44
C PHE A 116 -11.06 -7.13 2.18
N VAL A 117 -11.87 -6.59 1.29
CA VAL A 117 -13.21 -7.15 1.01
C VAL A 117 -13.12 -8.40 0.13
N LEU A 118 -12.39 -8.31 -0.99
CA LEU A 118 -12.41 -9.37 -2.01
C LEU A 118 -11.47 -10.52 -1.67
N ASP A 119 -10.31 -10.23 -1.10
CA ASP A 119 -9.28 -11.25 -0.85
C ASP A 119 -9.27 -11.73 0.60
N GLN A 120 -9.65 -10.88 1.55
CA GLN A 120 -9.62 -11.22 2.98
C GLN A 120 -11.01 -11.53 3.54
N GLY A 121 -12.06 -11.31 2.76
CA GLY A 121 -13.43 -11.62 3.18
C GLY A 121 -13.99 -10.68 4.24
N MET A 122 -13.43 -9.48 4.40
CA MET A 122 -13.94 -8.52 5.38
C MET A 122 -15.28 -7.93 4.96
N GLU A 123 -16.14 -7.64 5.95
CA GLU A 123 -17.31 -6.81 5.72
C GLU A 123 -16.85 -5.41 5.32
N GLU A 124 -17.66 -4.73 4.49
CA GLU A 124 -17.30 -3.41 3.98
C GLU A 124 -16.97 -2.42 5.09
N GLN A 125 -17.79 -2.38 6.16
CA GLN A 125 -17.55 -1.44 7.24
C GLN A 125 -16.23 -1.71 7.96
N ASP A 126 -15.84 -2.97 8.10
CA ASP A 126 -14.58 -3.35 8.73
C ASP A 126 -13.40 -2.98 7.84
N ALA A 127 -13.55 -3.18 6.53
CA ALA A 127 -12.53 -2.80 5.56
C ALA A 127 -12.29 -1.28 5.57
N VAL A 128 -13.36 -0.49 5.64
CA VAL A 128 -13.25 0.97 5.72
C VAL A 128 -12.58 1.39 7.04
N ALA A 129 -12.93 0.75 8.16
CA ALA A 129 -12.30 1.06 9.44
C ALA A 129 -10.80 0.79 9.40
N GLN A 130 -10.37 -0.31 8.78
CA GLN A 130 -8.95 -0.59 8.59
C GLN A 130 -8.27 0.43 7.69
N ALA A 131 -8.94 0.82 6.61
CA ALA A 131 -8.41 1.83 5.68
C ALA A 131 -8.18 3.16 6.38
N VAL A 132 -9.08 3.56 7.27
CA VAL A 132 -8.94 4.79 8.06
C VAL A 132 -7.71 4.68 8.98
N ARG A 133 -7.49 3.53 9.60
CA ARG A 133 -6.28 3.31 10.44
C ARG A 133 -5.00 3.42 9.61
N VAL A 134 -5.04 2.97 8.36
CA VAL A 134 -3.90 3.08 7.44
C VAL A 134 -3.61 4.54 7.08
N GLY A 135 -4.63 5.37 7.03
CA GLY A 135 -4.45 6.79 6.77
C GLY A 135 -5.47 7.40 5.82
N LEU A 136 -6.50 6.66 5.44
CA LEU A 136 -7.55 7.15 4.54
C LEU A 136 -8.30 8.30 5.17
N LYS A 137 -8.39 9.43 4.44
CA LYS A 137 -9.09 10.63 4.88
C LYS A 137 -10.01 11.20 3.81
N SER A 138 -9.71 10.95 2.52
CA SER A 138 -10.42 11.58 1.40
C SER A 138 -11.70 10.81 1.06
N PRO A 139 -12.87 11.48 1.05
CA PRO A 139 -14.12 10.84 0.60
C PRO A 139 -14.05 10.35 -0.84
N GLU A 140 -13.33 11.07 -1.71
CA GLU A 140 -13.18 10.67 -3.12
C GLU A 140 -12.38 9.38 -3.25
N LEU A 141 -11.29 9.27 -2.50
CA LEU A 141 -10.49 8.04 -2.49
C LEU A 141 -11.29 6.89 -1.88
N MET A 142 -12.03 7.15 -0.81
CA MET A 142 -12.88 6.14 -0.19
C MET A 142 -13.90 5.60 -1.19
N ALA A 143 -14.56 6.50 -1.94
CA ALA A 143 -15.53 6.11 -2.95
C ALA A 143 -14.88 5.21 -4.00
N TRP A 144 -13.68 5.55 -4.47
CA TRP A 144 -12.97 4.76 -5.45
C TRP A 144 -12.76 3.32 -4.98
N GLY A 145 -12.24 3.14 -3.76
CA GLY A 145 -12.03 1.81 -3.20
C GLY A 145 -13.31 1.03 -2.96
N MET A 146 -14.31 1.69 -2.38
CA MET A 146 -15.60 1.05 -2.07
C MET A 146 -16.37 0.65 -3.33
N GLU A 147 -16.42 1.53 -4.31
CA GLU A 147 -17.13 1.24 -5.56
C GLU A 147 -16.49 0.09 -6.32
N TYR A 148 -15.17 0.05 -6.37
CA TYR A 148 -14.48 -1.08 -6.99
C TYR A 148 -14.84 -2.39 -6.26
N ALA A 149 -14.78 -2.42 -4.96
CA ALA A 149 -15.10 -3.61 -4.18
C ALA A 149 -16.54 -4.06 -4.42
N ARG A 150 -17.49 -3.13 -4.46
CA ARG A 150 -18.90 -3.45 -4.69
C ARG A 150 -19.14 -4.03 -6.08
N ARG A 151 -18.50 -3.47 -7.11
CA ARG A 151 -18.68 -3.95 -8.48
C ARG A 151 -18.07 -5.34 -8.67
N HIS A 152 -16.98 -5.64 -8.00
CA HIS A 152 -16.27 -6.91 -8.18
C HIS A 152 -16.67 -7.99 -7.18
N ARG A 153 -17.41 -7.62 -6.14
CA ARG A 153 -17.90 -8.61 -5.16
C ARG A 153 -18.81 -9.64 -5.83
N GLY A 154 -19.63 -9.21 -6.76
CA GLY A 154 -20.54 -10.09 -7.51
C GLY A 154 -19.83 -11.08 -8.41
N ASP A 155 -18.55 -10.86 -8.71
CA ASP A 155 -17.74 -11.73 -9.57
C ASP A 155 -17.07 -12.85 -8.77
N GLN A 156 -17.21 -12.86 -7.46
CA GLN A 156 -16.62 -13.88 -6.58
C GLN A 156 -17.46 -15.16 -6.63
N PRO A 157 -16.84 -16.35 -6.75
CA PRO A 157 -17.57 -17.62 -6.70
C PRO A 157 -18.20 -17.87 -5.34
#